data_d9e7227786a352d1dc31e02541b126ff
#
_entry.id   d9e7227786a352d1dc31e02541b126ff
#
_cell.length_a   1.000
_cell.length_b   1.000
_cell.length_c   1.000
_cell.angle_alpha   90.00
_cell.angle_beta   90.00
_cell.angle_gamma   90.00
#
_symmetry.space_group_name_H-M   'P 1'
#
loop_
_entity.id
_entity.type
_entity.pdbx_description
1 polymer ?
#
loop_
_entity_poly.entity_id
_entity_poly.type
_entity_poly.pdbx_seq_one_letter_code
_entity_poly.pdbx_strand_id
1 'polypeptide(L)'
;MASTSVSRTVPASPEKVWSLIGGFGALPDWLPYIPESVAVEGGRVRRLKNPEGEVIIERLVDFNETERHYSYAILQAPFPVNGYVSTIRVHNVPGRDDVAEVQWSGRFNPDNATEQEVTDLFTGIYRDGLDALHNTLTA
;
A
#
# COMPACT_ATOMS: atom_id res chain seq x y z
N MET A 1 15.52 10.65 8.45
CA MET A 1 14.51 10.03 7.58
C MET A 1 14.66 8.53 7.60
N ALA A 2 13.57 7.84 7.79
CA ALA A 2 13.54 6.37 7.78
C ALA A 2 12.86 5.87 6.52
N SER A 3 13.13 4.63 6.15
CA SER A 3 12.47 3.97 5.01
C SER A 3 12.43 2.47 5.22
N THR A 4 11.47 1.83 4.56
CA THR A 4 11.37 0.37 4.54
C THR A 4 10.76 -0.08 3.22
N SER A 5 11.04 -1.30 2.84
CA SER A 5 10.51 -1.90 1.60
C SER A 5 10.29 -3.39 1.83
N VAL A 6 9.14 -3.88 1.41
CA VAL A 6 8.79 -5.30 1.47
C VAL A 6 8.33 -5.73 0.09
N SER A 7 8.78 -6.90 -0.36
CA SER A 7 8.39 -7.48 -1.64
C SER A 7 7.86 -8.89 -1.42
N ARG A 8 6.92 -9.29 -2.27
CA ARG A 8 6.40 -10.65 -2.27
C ARG A 8 6.00 -11.07 -3.67
N THR A 9 6.36 -12.29 -4.08
CA THR A 9 5.88 -12.91 -5.30
C THR A 9 4.48 -13.47 -5.05
N VAL A 10 3.56 -13.21 -5.97
CA VAL A 10 2.17 -13.66 -5.89
C VAL A 10 1.81 -14.46 -7.15
N PRO A 11 0.89 -15.45 -7.04
CA PRO A 11 0.60 -16.40 -8.12
C PRO A 11 -0.46 -15.89 -9.09
N ALA A 12 -0.22 -14.73 -9.69
CA ALA A 12 -1.09 -14.15 -10.71
C ALA A 12 -0.25 -13.27 -11.63
N SER A 13 -0.70 -13.10 -12.88
CA SER A 13 0.01 -12.24 -13.83
C SER A 13 0.07 -10.80 -13.35
N PRO A 14 1.07 -10.02 -13.79
CA PRO A 14 1.14 -8.60 -13.41
C PRO A 14 -0.13 -7.83 -13.77
N GLU A 15 -0.75 -8.11 -14.91
CA GLU A 15 -2.00 -7.47 -15.34
C GLU A 15 -3.14 -7.77 -14.36
N LYS A 16 -3.26 -9.02 -13.96
CA LYS A 16 -4.32 -9.45 -13.04
C LYS A 16 -4.13 -8.83 -11.65
N VAL A 17 -2.90 -8.82 -11.16
CA VAL A 17 -2.57 -8.21 -9.88
C VAL A 17 -2.89 -6.72 -9.91
N TRP A 18 -2.45 -6.02 -10.96
CA TRP A 18 -2.70 -4.59 -11.09
C TRP A 18 -4.19 -4.28 -11.22
N SER A 19 -4.96 -5.12 -11.91
CA SER A 19 -6.42 -4.97 -11.98
C SER A 19 -7.07 -4.99 -10.59
N LEU A 20 -6.49 -5.76 -9.67
CA LEU A 20 -7.01 -5.84 -8.29
C LEU A 20 -6.56 -4.66 -7.43
N ILE A 21 -5.27 -4.29 -7.48
CA ILE A 21 -4.70 -3.36 -6.51
C ILE A 21 -4.45 -1.96 -7.05
N GLY A 22 -4.49 -1.75 -8.36
CA GLY A 22 -4.10 -0.48 -8.97
C GLY A 22 -5.07 0.67 -8.76
N GLY A 23 -6.33 0.39 -8.44
CA GLY A 23 -7.30 1.43 -8.15
C GLY A 23 -7.04 2.07 -6.79
N PHE A 24 -6.97 3.39 -6.74
CA PHE A 24 -6.67 4.10 -5.48
C PHE A 24 -7.76 3.88 -4.42
N GLY A 25 -8.99 3.57 -4.84
CA GLY A 25 -10.10 3.26 -3.93
C GLY A 25 -10.29 1.76 -3.64
N ALA A 26 -9.40 0.89 -4.13
CA ALA A 26 -9.60 -0.56 -4.13
C ALA A 26 -9.09 -1.28 -2.87
N LEU A 27 -8.54 -0.59 -1.88
CA LEU A 27 -7.98 -1.24 -0.69
C LEU A 27 -8.95 -2.24 -0.03
N PRO A 28 -10.25 -1.95 0.12
CA PRO A 28 -11.16 -2.94 0.73
C PRO A 28 -11.29 -4.25 -0.05
N ASP A 29 -10.93 -4.25 -1.34
CA ASP A 29 -11.07 -5.45 -2.17
C ASP A 29 -9.99 -6.49 -1.88
N TRP A 30 -8.87 -6.09 -1.29
CA TRP A 30 -7.76 -7.01 -1.05
C TRP A 30 -7.09 -6.85 0.32
N LEU A 31 -7.40 -5.77 1.05
CA LEU A 31 -6.76 -5.47 2.33
C LEU A 31 -7.81 -5.47 3.44
N PRO A 32 -7.95 -6.58 4.19
CA PRO A 32 -8.99 -6.68 5.22
C PRO A 32 -8.79 -5.71 6.40
N TYR A 33 -7.59 -5.15 6.54
CA TYR A 33 -7.30 -4.15 7.58
C TYR A 33 -7.88 -2.78 7.26
N ILE A 34 -8.37 -2.58 6.02
CA ILE A 34 -9.02 -1.34 5.58
C ILE A 34 -10.39 -1.70 5.00
N PRO A 35 -11.39 -1.91 5.86
CA PRO A 35 -12.70 -2.32 5.38
C PRO A 35 -13.50 -1.23 4.66
N GLU A 36 -13.07 0.03 4.78
CA GLU A 36 -13.80 1.15 4.18
C GLU A 36 -12.83 2.14 3.52
N SER A 37 -13.16 2.54 2.29
CA SER A 37 -12.43 3.57 1.55
C SER A 37 -13.44 4.44 0.82
N VAL A 38 -13.39 5.74 1.06
CA VAL A 38 -14.27 6.71 0.41
C VAL A 38 -13.42 7.68 -0.41
N ALA A 39 -13.73 7.81 -1.69
CA ALA A 39 -13.06 8.76 -2.57
C ALA A 39 -13.57 10.18 -2.29
N VAL A 40 -12.66 11.11 -2.15
CA VAL A 40 -12.96 12.53 -2.00
C VAL A 40 -12.06 13.33 -2.94
N GLU A 41 -12.36 14.61 -3.14
CA GLU A 41 -11.60 15.51 -4.02
C GLU A 41 -11.37 14.91 -5.42
N GLY A 42 -12.43 14.37 -6.02
CA GLY A 42 -12.34 13.82 -7.38
C GLY A 42 -11.57 12.52 -7.47
N GLY A 43 -11.41 11.79 -6.37
CA GLY A 43 -10.67 10.54 -6.33
C GLY A 43 -9.18 10.71 -6.07
N ARG A 44 -8.71 11.93 -5.86
CA ARG A 44 -7.29 12.19 -5.56
C ARG A 44 -6.94 11.97 -4.11
N VAL A 45 -7.95 11.93 -3.24
CA VAL A 45 -7.80 11.69 -1.81
C VAL A 45 -8.71 10.54 -1.45
N ARG A 46 -8.23 9.65 -0.59
CA ARG A 46 -9.06 8.57 -0.04
C ARG A 46 -9.13 8.71 1.47
N ARG A 47 -10.33 8.53 1.99
CA ARG A 47 -10.58 8.50 3.42
C ARG A 47 -10.85 7.07 3.83
N LEU A 48 -9.97 6.53 4.64
CA LEU A 48 -9.98 5.13 5.04
C LEU A 48 -10.41 5.00 6.49
N LYS A 49 -10.98 3.85 6.82
CA LYS A 49 -11.15 3.44 8.22
C LYS A 49 -10.54 2.07 8.42
N ASN A 50 -9.86 1.89 9.55
CA ASN A 50 -9.39 0.59 9.99
C ASN A 50 -10.50 -0.12 10.81
N PRO A 51 -10.31 -1.40 11.22
CA PRO A 51 -11.33 -2.12 11.98
C PRO A 51 -11.71 -1.47 13.30
N GLU A 52 -10.81 -0.69 13.90
CA GLU A 52 -11.06 0.05 15.14
C GLU A 52 -11.83 1.35 14.92
N GLY A 53 -12.11 1.71 13.66
CA GLY A 53 -12.84 2.92 13.31
C GLY A 53 -11.97 4.16 13.24
N GLU A 54 -10.65 4.03 13.31
CA GLU A 54 -9.74 5.15 13.17
C GLU A 54 -9.67 5.59 11.70
N VAL A 55 -9.56 6.90 11.50
CA VAL A 55 -9.59 7.51 10.16
C VAL A 55 -8.16 7.75 9.68
N ILE A 56 -7.91 7.35 8.43
CA ILE A 56 -6.65 7.61 7.72
C ILE A 56 -7.02 8.34 6.43
N ILE A 57 -6.36 9.47 6.18
CA ILE A 57 -6.60 10.25 4.97
C ILE A 57 -5.31 10.31 4.18
N GLU A 58 -5.38 9.91 2.92
CA GLU A 58 -4.22 9.80 2.04
C GLU A 58 -4.49 10.50 0.71
N ARG A 59 -3.46 11.16 0.19
CA ARG A 59 -3.49 11.86 -1.10
C ARG A 59 -2.66 11.10 -2.12
N LEU A 60 -3.23 10.89 -3.31
CA LEU A 60 -2.50 10.33 -4.45
C LEU A 60 -1.47 11.35 -4.94
N VAL A 61 -0.20 10.93 -4.98
CA VAL A 61 0.93 11.78 -5.39
C VAL A 61 1.36 11.46 -6.81
N ASP A 62 1.33 10.19 -7.21
CA ASP A 62 1.76 9.73 -8.52
C ASP A 62 0.99 8.47 -8.89
N PHE A 63 0.70 8.30 -10.18
CA PHE A 63 0.00 7.12 -10.70
C PHE A 63 0.51 6.83 -12.10
N ASN A 64 0.95 5.59 -12.35
CA ASN A 64 1.43 5.17 -13.65
C ASN A 64 0.82 3.81 -14.02
N GLU A 65 -0.13 3.83 -14.95
CA GLU A 65 -0.85 2.62 -15.40
C GLU A 65 0.07 1.68 -16.18
N THR A 66 0.97 2.24 -16.97
CA THR A 66 1.87 1.45 -17.82
C THR A 66 2.92 0.72 -17.01
N GLU A 67 3.52 1.41 -16.04
CA GLU A 67 4.56 0.84 -15.18
C GLU A 67 3.98 0.16 -13.92
N ARG A 68 2.69 0.26 -13.73
CA ARG A 68 1.94 -0.37 -12.64
C ARG A 68 2.46 0.00 -11.25
N HIS A 69 2.39 1.30 -10.96
CA HIS A 69 2.65 1.78 -9.59
C HIS A 69 1.82 3.02 -9.29
N TYR A 70 1.61 3.24 -8.00
CA TYR A 70 1.14 4.54 -7.52
C TYR A 70 1.81 4.88 -6.20
N SER A 71 1.89 6.19 -5.92
CA SER A 71 2.45 6.72 -4.67
C SER A 71 1.42 7.61 -3.99
N TYR A 72 1.47 7.62 -2.67
CA TYR A 72 0.54 8.42 -1.88
C TYR A 72 1.23 8.98 -0.64
N ALA A 73 0.68 10.10 -0.16
CA ALA A 73 1.13 10.74 1.07
C ALA A 73 0.03 10.64 2.12
N ILE A 74 0.41 10.52 3.37
CA ILE A 74 -0.54 10.55 4.49
C ILE A 74 -0.79 12.00 4.87
N LEU A 75 -2.06 12.41 4.88
CA LEU A 75 -2.50 13.72 5.37
C LEU A 75 -2.91 13.65 6.85
N GLN A 76 -3.48 12.52 7.27
CA GLN A 76 -3.93 12.29 8.64
C GLN A 76 -3.92 10.79 8.92
N ALA A 77 -3.33 10.38 10.03
CA ALA A 77 -3.31 8.99 10.45
C ALA A 77 -2.92 8.88 11.92
N PRO A 78 -3.27 7.78 12.60
CA PRO A 78 -2.87 7.55 14.00
C PRO A 78 -1.45 6.99 14.12
N PHE A 79 -0.54 7.36 13.21
CA PHE A 79 0.83 6.87 13.19
C PHE A 79 1.80 7.97 13.61
N PRO A 80 2.85 7.66 14.40
CA PRO A 80 3.79 8.67 14.90
C PRO A 80 4.85 9.02 13.85
N VAL A 81 4.41 9.55 12.71
CA VAL A 81 5.28 9.96 11.61
C VAL A 81 4.78 11.24 10.97
N ASN A 82 5.67 11.93 10.25
CA ASN A 82 5.31 13.00 9.33
C ASN A 82 6.10 12.82 8.04
N GLY A 83 5.72 13.56 6.99
CA GLY A 83 6.38 13.48 5.70
C GLY A 83 6.31 12.10 5.05
N TYR A 84 5.29 11.31 5.35
CA TYR A 84 5.13 9.95 4.86
C TYR A 84 4.73 9.94 3.39
N VAL A 85 5.51 9.23 2.59
CA VAL A 85 5.18 8.93 1.18
C VAL A 85 5.48 7.46 0.96
N SER A 86 4.52 6.76 0.37
CA SER A 86 4.63 5.33 0.10
C SER A 86 4.34 5.03 -1.36
N THR A 87 4.91 3.95 -1.87
CA THR A 87 4.70 3.48 -3.23
C THR A 87 4.40 2.00 -3.21
N ILE A 88 3.38 1.60 -3.98
CA ILE A 88 3.12 0.20 -4.27
C ILE A 88 3.35 -0.02 -5.77
N ARG A 89 4.08 -1.09 -6.11
CA ARG A 89 4.51 -1.36 -7.49
C ARG A 89 4.38 -2.84 -7.79
N VAL A 90 3.89 -3.14 -9.00
CA VAL A 90 3.82 -4.49 -9.52
C VAL A 90 4.95 -4.67 -10.54
N HIS A 91 5.86 -5.61 -10.26
CA HIS A 91 6.98 -5.96 -11.13
C HIS A 91 6.69 -7.24 -11.90
N ASN A 92 7.21 -7.31 -13.12
CA ASN A 92 7.29 -8.56 -13.85
C ASN A 92 8.36 -9.43 -13.22
N VAL A 93 8.17 -10.76 -13.29
CA VAL A 93 9.21 -11.72 -12.92
C VAL A 93 9.79 -12.28 -14.22
N PRO A 94 11.08 -12.10 -14.49
CA PRO A 94 11.67 -12.54 -15.75
C PRO A 94 11.42 -14.04 -16.02
N GLY A 95 10.92 -14.34 -17.22
CA GLY A 95 10.62 -15.70 -17.62
C GLY A 95 9.34 -16.30 -17.06
N ARG A 96 8.53 -15.51 -16.33
CA ARG A 96 7.30 -15.99 -15.70
C ARG A 96 6.16 -15.00 -15.97
N ASP A 97 5.18 -15.41 -16.79
CA ASP A 97 4.02 -14.56 -17.10
C ASP A 97 2.85 -14.78 -16.12
N ASP A 98 2.93 -15.84 -15.32
CA ASP A 98 1.86 -16.29 -14.43
C ASP A 98 2.06 -15.87 -12.98
N VAL A 99 3.13 -15.12 -12.70
CA VAL A 99 3.42 -14.59 -11.38
C VAL A 99 3.82 -13.12 -11.48
N ALA A 100 3.75 -12.42 -10.37
CA ALA A 100 4.21 -11.03 -10.27
C ALA A 100 4.92 -10.84 -8.93
N GLU A 101 5.80 -9.85 -8.86
CA GLU A 101 6.38 -9.42 -7.61
C GLU A 101 5.77 -8.09 -7.22
N VAL A 102 5.17 -8.00 -6.06
CA VAL A 102 4.60 -6.76 -5.54
C VAL A 102 5.51 -6.19 -4.48
N GLN A 103 5.88 -4.93 -4.66
CA GLN A 103 6.75 -4.21 -3.74
C GLN A 103 5.97 -3.06 -3.11
N TRP A 104 6.01 -2.98 -1.80
CA TRP A 104 5.41 -1.89 -1.04
C TRP A 104 6.51 -1.24 -0.22
N SER A 105 6.74 0.05 -0.45
CA SER A 105 7.82 0.79 0.20
C SER A 105 7.34 2.13 0.71
N GLY A 106 8.05 2.68 1.69
CA GLY A 106 7.71 3.97 2.24
C GLY A 106 8.90 4.68 2.82
N ARG A 107 8.83 6.01 2.88
CA ARG A 107 9.78 6.86 3.58
C ARG A 107 9.01 7.81 4.47
N PHE A 108 9.58 8.11 5.64
CA PHE A 108 8.87 8.87 6.67
C PHE A 108 9.85 9.40 7.69
N ASN A 109 9.41 10.40 8.44
CA ASN A 109 10.16 10.92 9.58
C ASN A 109 9.46 10.48 10.87
N PRO A 110 10.19 9.93 11.85
CA PRO A 110 9.60 9.65 13.16
C PRO A 110 9.12 10.95 13.83
N ASP A 111 7.98 10.87 14.47
CA ASP A 111 7.39 11.99 15.21
C ASP A 111 6.99 11.46 16.58
N ASN A 112 7.75 11.85 17.61
CA ASN A 112 7.57 11.38 18.98
C ASN A 112 7.71 9.85 19.11
N ALA A 113 8.61 9.26 18.30
CA ALA A 113 8.93 7.84 18.30
C ALA A 113 10.35 7.67 17.78
N THR A 114 10.94 6.49 17.98
CA THR A 114 12.26 6.21 17.42
C THR A 114 12.16 5.79 15.96
N GLU A 115 13.25 5.95 15.21
CA GLU A 115 13.33 5.49 13.84
C GLU A 115 13.07 3.99 13.73
N GLN A 116 13.60 3.22 14.68
CA GLN A 116 13.42 1.76 14.71
C GLN A 116 11.94 1.40 14.92
N GLU A 117 11.25 2.09 15.83
CA GLU A 117 9.84 1.82 16.11
C GLU A 117 8.97 2.03 14.87
N VAL A 118 9.15 3.14 14.14
CA VAL A 118 8.32 3.40 12.96
C VAL A 118 8.72 2.55 11.77
N THR A 119 10.00 2.22 11.62
CA THR A 119 10.45 1.29 10.58
C THR A 119 9.82 -0.09 10.78
N ASP A 120 9.84 -0.60 12.00
CA ASP A 120 9.23 -1.90 12.32
C ASP A 120 7.72 -1.88 12.12
N LEU A 121 7.06 -0.77 12.48
CA LEU A 121 5.63 -0.61 12.29
C LEU A 121 5.23 -0.77 10.82
N PHE A 122 5.87 0.00 9.93
CA PHE A 122 5.50 -0.02 8.51
C PHE A 122 5.99 -1.27 7.80
N THR A 123 7.13 -1.83 8.19
CA THR A 123 7.56 -3.14 7.68
C THR A 123 6.50 -4.20 7.96
N GLY A 124 5.96 -4.22 9.18
CA GLY A 124 4.87 -5.12 9.55
C GLY A 124 3.59 -4.87 8.76
N ILE A 125 3.20 -3.62 8.59
CA ILE A 125 2.00 -3.25 7.83
C ILE A 125 2.12 -3.70 6.38
N TYR A 126 3.26 -3.43 5.73
CA TYR A 126 3.47 -3.81 4.34
C TYR A 126 3.54 -5.32 4.18
N ARG A 127 4.23 -6.02 5.06
CA ARG A 127 4.32 -7.49 5.04
C ARG A 127 2.94 -8.13 5.20
N ASP A 128 2.18 -7.69 6.18
CA ASP A 128 0.85 -8.25 6.44
C ASP A 128 -0.11 -7.93 5.30
N GLY A 129 0.03 -6.74 4.70
CA GLY A 129 -0.77 -6.35 3.53
C GLY A 129 -0.47 -7.21 2.31
N LEU A 130 0.81 -7.48 2.04
CA LEU A 130 1.20 -8.33 0.91
C LEU A 130 0.81 -9.80 1.16
N ASP A 131 0.82 -10.26 2.41
CA ASP A 131 0.31 -11.57 2.77
C ASP A 131 -1.20 -11.65 2.51
N ALA A 132 -1.95 -10.61 2.85
CA ALA A 132 -3.38 -10.54 2.58
C ALA A 132 -3.67 -10.55 1.07
N LEU A 133 -2.86 -9.86 0.29
CA LEU A 133 -2.96 -9.89 -1.17
C LEU A 133 -2.75 -11.30 -1.71
N HIS A 134 -1.72 -11.98 -1.24
CA HIS A 134 -1.46 -13.36 -1.64
C HIS A 134 -2.67 -14.25 -1.31
N ASN A 135 -3.23 -14.11 -0.14
CA ASN A 135 -4.40 -14.89 0.29
C ASN A 135 -5.62 -14.60 -0.58
N THR A 136 -5.84 -13.34 -0.95
CA THR A 136 -6.94 -12.96 -1.84
C THR A 136 -6.79 -13.58 -3.22
N LEU A 137 -5.57 -13.63 -3.75
CA LEU A 137 -5.28 -14.20 -5.06
C LEU A 137 -5.32 -15.73 -5.09
N THR A 138 -5.22 -16.38 -3.93
CA THR A 138 -5.24 -17.84 -3.82
C THR A 138 -6.55 -18.41 -3.26
N ALA A 139 -7.49 -17.54 -2.93
CA ALA A 139 -8.78 -17.95 -2.39
C ALA A 139 -9.69 -18.61 -3.45
#